data_295deeacaccf845af45b48fcc689a95d
#
_entry.id   295deeacaccf845af45b48fcc689a95d
#
_cell.length_a   1.000
_cell.length_b   1.000
_cell.length_c   1.000
_cell.angle_alpha   90.00
_cell.angle_beta   90.00
_cell.angle_gamma   90.00
#
_symmetry.space_group_name_H-M   'P 1'
#
loop_
_entity.id
_entity.type
_entity.pdbx_description
1 polymer ?
#
loop_
_entity_poly.entity_id
_entity_poly.type
_entity_poly.pdbx_seq_one_letter_code
_entity_poly.pdbx_strand_id
1 'polypeptide(L)'
;KESTAVWVVAAALAAKLLNRPVKLVISRNEDIATTGKRHPYSYDYKIGLDENGKILAFEVFLYQQAGGCADISPAVLGRSFLHTSGSYCIPNVKITAVSCKTNIPPNNAFRGFGVPQGTFIIESALFHAAEIMGKNVIELKKINLLKDGDFLPYGMQLKKTNAVRCWEALDEKVNIKKRIEAVEEFNKNNQTKKRGITVIPVCFGISFAQSTLNQASALVNIYIDGSVSVSTGAVEMGQGVNTKILSIAANTLGIQKEKVRVDTTNTSRIPNASPTSASTGADLNGMATKFACEELLARLKKLIAKKTNFFDLDKIWIKDGIVYLCGAKLDYTWKELILDAYNERIDLSCHSFYATPAIYYDRVKERGRPFAYYSYGASLTEVEVDTLRGVYEIVAIDVVHDVGKSLSPEIDKGQIEGAVIQSIGWATIEQLRYAPDGKMLSSANSYKIPDIKFVPKNFNVMLLENSENPYAVCNSKAIGEPPFIHGLGAYFAILDVL
;
A
#
# COMPACT_ATOMS: atom_id res chain seq x y z
N LYS A 1 -5.77 -11.81 10.05
CA LYS A 1 -6.82 -10.81 10.21
C LYS A 1 -8.17 -11.48 10.15
N GLU A 2 -8.86 -11.49 9.02
CA GLU A 2 -10.19 -12.11 8.89
C GLU A 2 -10.17 -13.61 9.19
N SER A 3 -9.16 -14.32 8.72
CA SER A 3 -8.94 -15.76 8.98
C SER A 3 -8.76 -16.12 10.47
N THR A 4 -8.46 -15.15 11.33
CA THR A 4 -8.32 -15.39 12.77
C THR A 4 -9.65 -15.37 13.53
N ALA A 5 -10.74 -14.96 12.91
CA ALA A 5 -12.05 -14.82 13.58
C ALA A 5 -12.51 -16.13 14.26
N VAL A 6 -12.32 -17.28 13.60
CA VAL A 6 -12.69 -18.59 14.15
C VAL A 6 -11.95 -18.89 15.46
N TRP A 7 -10.65 -18.61 15.50
CA TRP A 7 -9.81 -18.82 16.67
C TRP A 7 -10.14 -17.86 17.82
N VAL A 8 -10.44 -16.59 17.48
CA VAL A 8 -10.88 -15.58 18.46
C VAL A 8 -12.19 -15.99 19.12
N VAL A 9 -13.18 -16.45 18.31
CA VAL A 9 -14.47 -16.92 18.84
C VAL A 9 -14.27 -18.15 19.73
N ALA A 10 -13.42 -19.10 19.33
CA ALA A 10 -13.13 -20.29 20.15
C ALA A 10 -12.49 -19.90 21.50
N ALA A 11 -11.50 -18.99 21.49
CA ALA A 11 -10.88 -18.51 22.72
C ALA A 11 -11.86 -17.73 23.63
N ALA A 12 -12.69 -16.88 23.05
CA ALA A 12 -13.71 -16.14 23.79
C ALA A 12 -14.77 -17.03 24.44
N LEU A 13 -15.26 -18.04 23.68
CA LEU A 13 -16.19 -19.05 24.19
C LEU A 13 -15.57 -19.85 25.34
N ALA A 14 -14.35 -20.30 25.19
CA ALA A 14 -13.63 -21.02 26.23
C ALA A 14 -13.43 -20.15 27.49
N ALA A 15 -13.06 -18.87 27.33
CA ALA A 15 -12.94 -17.94 28.45
C ALA A 15 -14.27 -17.74 29.19
N LYS A 16 -15.36 -17.62 28.46
CA LYS A 16 -16.72 -17.48 29.03
C LYS A 16 -17.13 -18.73 29.79
N LEU A 17 -16.94 -19.92 29.22
CA LEU A 17 -17.32 -21.19 29.85
C LEU A 17 -16.48 -21.52 31.09
N LEU A 18 -15.18 -21.21 31.05
CA LEU A 18 -14.25 -21.46 32.14
C LEU A 18 -14.20 -20.35 33.19
N ASN A 19 -14.81 -19.20 32.92
CA ASN A 19 -14.77 -17.99 33.73
C ASN A 19 -13.34 -17.56 34.14
N ARG A 20 -12.40 -17.65 33.20
CA ARG A 20 -10.99 -17.27 33.36
C ARG A 20 -10.34 -16.90 32.03
N PRO A 21 -9.22 -16.13 32.04
CA PRO A 21 -8.49 -15.84 30.81
C PRO A 21 -8.03 -17.12 30.08
N VAL A 22 -8.16 -17.12 28.75
CA VAL A 22 -7.74 -18.21 27.88
C VAL A 22 -6.75 -17.67 26.84
N LYS A 23 -5.64 -18.35 26.65
CA LYS A 23 -4.65 -18.10 25.60
C LYS A 23 -4.67 -19.26 24.61
N LEU A 24 -4.91 -18.95 23.32
CA LEU A 24 -4.81 -19.90 22.23
C LEU A 24 -3.57 -19.60 21.41
N VAL A 25 -2.75 -20.60 21.14
CA VAL A 25 -1.54 -20.51 20.31
C VAL A 25 -1.60 -21.60 19.25
N ILE A 26 -1.53 -21.20 17.99
CA ILE A 26 -1.50 -22.11 16.84
C ILE A 26 -0.03 -22.35 16.48
N SER A 27 0.37 -23.59 16.33
CA SER A 27 1.72 -23.93 15.86
C SER A 27 1.90 -23.52 14.40
N ARG A 28 3.13 -23.31 13.93
CA ARG A 28 3.39 -22.94 12.54
C ARG A 28 2.88 -23.99 11.55
N ASN A 29 2.95 -25.26 11.87
CA ASN A 29 2.41 -26.32 11.01
C ASN A 29 0.89 -26.27 10.94
N GLU A 30 0.20 -26.07 12.04
CA GLU A 30 -1.26 -25.89 12.06
C GLU A 30 -1.67 -24.61 11.30
N ASP A 31 -0.94 -23.52 11.48
CA ASP A 31 -1.18 -22.28 10.74
C ASP A 31 -1.06 -22.50 9.21
N ILE A 32 0.01 -23.16 8.76
CA ILE A 32 0.18 -23.49 7.33
C ILE A 32 -0.96 -24.37 6.84
N ALA A 33 -1.41 -25.34 7.61
CA ALA A 33 -2.42 -26.30 7.20
C ALA A 33 -3.85 -25.74 7.22
N THR A 34 -4.19 -24.84 8.15
CA THR A 34 -5.59 -24.48 8.45
C THR A 34 -5.97 -23.03 8.19
N THR A 35 -5.01 -22.10 8.15
CA THR A 35 -5.33 -20.69 7.90
C THR A 35 -5.33 -20.35 6.42
N GLY A 36 -6.05 -19.28 6.06
CA GLY A 36 -6.13 -18.79 4.69
C GLY A 36 -4.78 -18.26 4.18
N LYS A 37 -4.55 -18.43 2.89
CA LYS A 37 -3.35 -18.00 2.17
C LYS A 37 -3.72 -16.98 1.09
N ARG A 38 -2.72 -16.47 0.37
CA ARG A 38 -2.97 -15.66 -0.83
C ARG A 38 -3.72 -16.53 -1.86
N HIS A 39 -4.74 -15.96 -2.47
CA HIS A 39 -5.51 -16.64 -3.53
C HIS A 39 -4.61 -16.99 -4.72
N PRO A 40 -4.49 -18.27 -5.08
CA PRO A 40 -3.98 -18.67 -6.39
C PRO A 40 -4.96 -18.25 -7.50
N TYR A 41 -4.41 -17.95 -8.67
CA TYR A 41 -5.18 -17.62 -9.87
C TYR A 41 -4.70 -18.43 -11.06
N SER A 42 -5.65 -18.79 -11.94
CA SER A 42 -5.38 -19.17 -13.32
C SER A 42 -6.07 -18.16 -14.24
N TYR A 43 -5.58 -18.03 -15.47
CA TYR A 43 -6.16 -17.06 -16.40
C TYR A 43 -5.94 -17.44 -17.85
N ASP A 44 -6.91 -17.06 -18.69
CA ASP A 44 -6.79 -17.05 -20.14
C ASP A 44 -6.83 -15.59 -20.60
N TYR A 45 -6.02 -15.23 -21.59
CA TYR A 45 -6.03 -13.86 -22.12
C TYR A 45 -5.80 -13.80 -23.63
N LYS A 46 -6.26 -12.70 -24.22
CA LYS A 46 -5.93 -12.27 -25.55
C LYS A 46 -5.55 -10.79 -25.49
N ILE A 47 -4.43 -10.43 -26.08
CA ILE A 47 -4.00 -9.04 -26.20
C ILE A 47 -3.80 -8.70 -27.67
N GLY A 48 -4.34 -7.57 -28.10
CA GLY A 48 -4.18 -7.03 -29.44
C GLY A 48 -3.32 -5.78 -29.38
N LEU A 49 -2.26 -5.77 -30.19
CA LEU A 49 -1.36 -4.62 -30.33
C LEU A 49 -1.28 -4.23 -31.82
N ASP A 50 -0.96 -2.96 -32.08
CA ASP A 50 -0.57 -2.55 -33.42
C ASP A 50 0.91 -2.91 -33.71
N GLU A 51 1.36 -2.67 -34.93
CA GLU A 51 2.73 -2.94 -35.38
C GLU A 51 3.80 -2.16 -34.59
N ASN A 52 3.43 -1.03 -33.98
CA ASN A 52 4.31 -0.23 -33.13
C ASN A 52 4.37 -0.76 -31.70
N GLY A 53 3.48 -1.68 -31.33
CA GLY A 53 3.36 -2.24 -29.97
C GLY A 53 2.40 -1.46 -29.06
N LYS A 54 1.55 -0.60 -29.62
CA LYS A 54 0.49 0.06 -28.86
C LYS A 54 -0.65 -0.90 -28.59
N ILE A 55 -1.08 -1.02 -27.33
CA ILE A 55 -2.17 -1.90 -26.93
C ILE A 55 -3.49 -1.34 -27.47
N LEU A 56 -4.23 -2.15 -28.22
CA LEU A 56 -5.53 -1.83 -28.78
C LEU A 56 -6.69 -2.46 -28.02
N ALA A 57 -6.50 -3.69 -27.55
CA ALA A 57 -7.52 -4.41 -26.81
C ALA A 57 -6.92 -5.48 -25.89
N PHE A 58 -7.62 -5.78 -24.79
CA PHE A 58 -7.27 -6.83 -23.86
C PHE A 58 -8.52 -7.57 -23.37
N GLU A 59 -8.59 -8.86 -23.64
CA GLU A 59 -9.62 -9.76 -23.11
C GLU A 59 -8.97 -10.73 -22.13
N VAL A 60 -9.57 -10.86 -20.93
CA VAL A 60 -9.04 -11.74 -19.90
C VAL A 60 -10.14 -12.46 -19.13
N PHE A 61 -9.90 -13.72 -18.82
CA PHE A 61 -10.72 -14.54 -17.94
C PHE A 61 -9.89 -14.91 -16.69
N LEU A 62 -10.39 -14.53 -15.51
CA LEU A 62 -9.73 -14.74 -14.22
C LEU A 62 -10.44 -15.86 -13.45
N TYR A 63 -9.69 -16.88 -13.05
CA TYR A 63 -10.16 -17.96 -12.19
C TYR A 63 -9.44 -17.86 -10.84
N GLN A 64 -10.15 -17.39 -9.81
CA GLN A 64 -9.63 -17.30 -8.46
C GLN A 64 -9.96 -18.55 -7.67
N GLN A 65 -8.98 -19.17 -7.02
CA GLN A 65 -9.23 -20.27 -6.08
C GLN A 65 -9.64 -19.70 -4.71
N ALA A 66 -10.91 -19.86 -4.33
CA ALA A 66 -11.44 -19.36 -3.06
C ALA A 66 -11.17 -20.27 -1.85
N GLY A 67 -11.13 -21.57 -2.08
CA GLY A 67 -11.17 -22.58 -1.02
C GLY A 67 -12.60 -23.07 -0.73
N GLY A 68 -12.82 -23.69 0.42
CA GLY A 68 -14.08 -24.35 0.77
C GLY A 68 -15.27 -23.42 1.01
N CYS A 69 -15.03 -22.13 1.28
CA CYS A 69 -16.07 -21.12 1.36
C CYS A 69 -15.56 -19.79 0.79
N ALA A 70 -16.50 -18.86 0.51
CA ALA A 70 -16.18 -17.59 -0.13
C ALA A 70 -15.32 -16.67 0.74
N ASP A 71 -15.63 -16.57 2.03
CA ASP A 71 -15.00 -15.64 2.95
C ASP A 71 -14.81 -14.25 2.28
N ILE A 72 -13.59 -13.71 2.22
CA ILE A 72 -13.27 -12.41 1.62
C ILE A 72 -12.92 -12.52 0.11
N SER A 73 -12.97 -13.72 -0.48
CA SER A 73 -12.57 -13.97 -1.87
C SER A 73 -13.26 -13.06 -2.90
N PRO A 74 -14.59 -12.76 -2.80
CA PRO A 74 -15.23 -11.84 -3.74
C PRO A 74 -14.65 -10.42 -3.72
N ALA A 75 -14.22 -9.93 -2.55
CA ALA A 75 -13.62 -8.60 -2.45
C ALA A 75 -12.20 -8.58 -3.04
N VAL A 76 -11.42 -9.65 -2.85
CA VAL A 76 -10.09 -9.80 -3.48
C VAL A 76 -10.21 -9.91 -4.99
N LEU A 77 -11.19 -10.68 -5.49
CA LEU A 77 -11.47 -10.80 -6.93
C LEU A 77 -11.85 -9.47 -7.55
N GLY A 78 -12.76 -8.72 -6.91
CA GLY A 78 -13.16 -7.38 -7.36
C GLY A 78 -11.97 -6.42 -7.42
N ARG A 79 -11.02 -6.53 -6.51
CA ARG A 79 -9.81 -5.72 -6.52
C ARG A 79 -8.86 -6.12 -7.65
N SER A 80 -8.71 -7.42 -7.93
CA SER A 80 -7.95 -7.92 -9.10
C SER A 80 -8.57 -7.40 -10.39
N PHE A 81 -9.90 -7.52 -10.52
CA PHE A 81 -10.69 -7.04 -11.67
C PHE A 81 -10.40 -5.56 -11.98
N LEU A 82 -10.44 -4.69 -10.97
CA LEU A 82 -10.21 -3.25 -11.13
C LEU A 82 -8.76 -2.88 -11.48
N HIS A 83 -7.80 -3.81 -11.33
CA HIS A 83 -6.37 -3.55 -11.58
C HIS A 83 -5.78 -4.43 -12.69
N THR A 84 -6.61 -5.12 -13.46
CA THR A 84 -6.15 -6.02 -14.53
C THR A 84 -5.45 -5.27 -15.67
N SER A 85 -5.72 -3.98 -15.86
CA SER A 85 -4.99 -3.14 -16.82
C SER A 85 -3.61 -2.68 -16.32
N GLY A 86 -3.27 -2.93 -15.05
CA GLY A 86 -1.99 -2.52 -14.46
C GLY A 86 -1.73 -1.03 -14.60
N SER A 87 -0.55 -0.68 -15.05
CA SER A 87 -0.10 0.71 -15.27
C SER A 87 -0.28 1.19 -16.71
N TYR A 88 -1.12 0.52 -17.50
CA TYR A 88 -1.19 0.73 -18.95
C TYR A 88 -2.54 1.30 -19.39
N CYS A 89 -2.47 2.19 -20.38
CA CYS A 89 -3.64 2.72 -21.06
C CYS A 89 -4.13 1.70 -22.11
N ILE A 90 -5.29 1.09 -21.85
CA ILE A 90 -5.89 0.06 -22.69
C ILE A 90 -7.28 0.54 -23.11
N PRO A 91 -7.51 0.89 -24.39
CA PRO A 91 -8.76 1.50 -24.81
C PRO A 91 -9.96 0.54 -24.79
N ASN A 92 -9.73 -0.74 -25.07
CA ASN A 92 -10.78 -1.75 -25.10
C ASN A 92 -10.45 -2.90 -24.19
N VAL A 93 -11.22 -3.09 -23.12
CA VAL A 93 -10.99 -4.14 -22.12
C VAL A 93 -12.27 -4.95 -21.91
N LYS A 94 -12.13 -6.29 -21.93
CA LYS A 94 -13.17 -7.21 -21.50
C LYS A 94 -12.61 -8.13 -20.43
N ILE A 95 -13.20 -8.10 -19.24
CA ILE A 95 -12.76 -8.90 -18.10
C ILE A 95 -13.92 -9.76 -17.63
N THR A 96 -13.69 -11.06 -17.53
CA THR A 96 -14.56 -12.01 -16.84
C THR A 96 -13.82 -12.58 -15.65
N ALA A 97 -14.43 -12.55 -14.48
CA ALA A 97 -13.78 -12.98 -13.25
C ALA A 97 -14.70 -13.88 -12.44
N VAL A 98 -14.20 -15.05 -12.04
CA VAL A 98 -14.93 -16.04 -11.26
C VAL A 98 -14.14 -16.47 -10.02
N SER A 99 -14.85 -16.66 -8.91
CA SER A 99 -14.29 -17.19 -7.67
C SER A 99 -14.70 -18.65 -7.53
N CYS A 100 -13.73 -19.56 -7.69
CA CYS A 100 -13.96 -21.01 -7.74
C CYS A 100 -13.93 -21.61 -6.34
N LYS A 101 -14.99 -22.33 -5.95
CA LYS A 101 -14.99 -23.15 -4.75
C LYS A 101 -14.10 -24.36 -4.94
N THR A 102 -13.23 -24.64 -3.97
CA THR A 102 -12.30 -25.78 -3.97
C THR A 102 -12.22 -26.44 -2.60
N ASN A 103 -11.52 -27.55 -2.47
CA ASN A 103 -11.46 -28.35 -1.24
C ASN A 103 -10.26 -28.01 -0.32
N ILE A 104 -9.69 -26.81 -0.45
CA ILE A 104 -8.65 -26.31 0.46
C ILE A 104 -9.25 -25.36 1.50
N PRO A 105 -8.51 -25.00 2.57
CA PRO A 105 -8.93 -23.96 3.49
C PRO A 105 -9.25 -22.66 2.74
N PRO A 106 -10.23 -21.86 3.20
CA PRO A 106 -10.59 -20.60 2.55
C PRO A 106 -9.38 -19.68 2.44
N ASN A 107 -9.07 -19.21 1.23
CA ASN A 107 -8.02 -18.23 1.02
C ASN A 107 -8.46 -16.85 1.54
N ASN A 108 -7.50 -16.00 1.87
CA ASN A 108 -7.79 -14.78 2.60
C ASN A 108 -6.96 -13.58 2.11
N ALA A 109 -7.17 -12.43 2.75
CA ALA A 109 -6.46 -11.21 2.48
C ALA A 109 -4.95 -11.37 2.67
N PHE A 110 -4.19 -10.93 1.69
CA PHE A 110 -2.74 -10.83 1.75
C PHE A 110 -2.31 -9.48 1.16
N ARG A 111 -1.14 -8.96 1.53
CA ARG A 111 -0.62 -7.65 1.10
C ARG A 111 -0.78 -7.45 -0.41
N GLY A 112 -1.42 -6.34 -0.84
CA GLY A 112 -1.79 -6.08 -2.23
C GLY A 112 -3.21 -6.51 -2.63
N PHE A 113 -3.85 -7.43 -1.89
CA PHE A 113 -5.27 -7.75 -1.93
C PHE A 113 -5.85 -7.95 -3.36
N GLY A 114 -5.18 -8.76 -4.18
CA GLY A 114 -5.64 -9.05 -5.55
C GLY A 114 -4.98 -8.18 -6.64
N VAL A 115 -4.45 -6.99 -6.32
CA VAL A 115 -3.73 -6.17 -7.30
C VAL A 115 -2.50 -6.87 -7.86
N PRO A 116 -1.67 -7.56 -7.04
CA PRO A 116 -0.53 -8.32 -7.58
C PRO A 116 -0.92 -9.35 -8.63
N GLN A 117 -2.04 -10.07 -8.41
CA GLN A 117 -2.55 -11.06 -9.36
C GLN A 117 -3.04 -10.39 -10.66
N GLY A 118 -3.80 -9.29 -10.54
CA GLY A 118 -4.25 -8.52 -11.72
C GLY A 118 -3.09 -7.93 -12.53
N THR A 119 -2.08 -7.38 -11.84
CA THR A 119 -0.88 -6.84 -12.50
C THR A 119 -0.05 -7.94 -13.16
N PHE A 120 0.12 -9.08 -12.48
CA PHE A 120 0.89 -10.20 -13.03
C PHE A 120 0.36 -10.66 -14.39
N ILE A 121 -0.96 -10.63 -14.59
CA ILE A 121 -1.59 -11.07 -15.84
C ILE A 121 -1.22 -10.16 -17.01
N ILE A 122 -1.35 -8.86 -16.85
CA ILE A 122 -1.01 -7.92 -17.94
C ILE A 122 0.50 -7.87 -18.19
N GLU A 123 1.32 -7.99 -17.17
CA GLU A 123 2.77 -8.10 -17.32
C GLU A 123 3.15 -9.37 -18.11
N SER A 124 2.49 -10.51 -17.84
CA SER A 124 2.67 -11.76 -18.60
C SER A 124 2.22 -11.60 -20.05
N ALA A 125 1.10 -10.93 -20.29
CA ALA A 125 0.59 -10.70 -21.63
C ALA A 125 1.54 -9.84 -22.47
N LEU A 126 2.10 -8.79 -21.86
CA LEU A 126 3.08 -7.92 -22.52
C LEU A 126 4.42 -8.61 -22.77
N PHE A 127 4.87 -9.44 -21.82
CA PHE A 127 6.10 -10.24 -22.00
C PHE A 127 5.95 -11.17 -23.21
N HIS A 128 4.86 -11.93 -23.28
CA HIS A 128 4.56 -12.84 -24.37
C HIS A 128 4.38 -12.12 -25.72
N ALA A 129 3.71 -10.96 -25.71
CA ALA A 129 3.55 -10.15 -26.90
C ALA A 129 4.89 -9.63 -27.43
N ALA A 130 5.78 -9.20 -26.55
CA ALA A 130 7.12 -8.74 -26.90
C ALA A 130 7.93 -9.85 -27.58
N GLU A 131 7.87 -11.07 -27.03
CA GLU A 131 8.53 -12.26 -27.60
C GLU A 131 8.02 -12.55 -29.02
N ILE A 132 6.68 -12.61 -29.23
CA ILE A 132 6.08 -12.87 -30.54
C ILE A 132 6.41 -11.76 -31.53
N MET A 133 6.47 -10.49 -31.10
CA MET A 133 6.78 -9.35 -31.96
C MET A 133 8.28 -9.16 -32.20
N GLY A 134 9.15 -9.87 -31.50
CA GLY A 134 10.60 -9.65 -31.51
C GLY A 134 11.01 -8.26 -31.03
N LYS A 135 10.25 -7.70 -30.06
CA LYS A 135 10.48 -6.37 -29.49
C LYS A 135 10.97 -6.45 -28.05
N ASN A 136 11.69 -5.42 -27.60
CA ASN A 136 12.07 -5.29 -26.21
C ASN A 136 10.83 -5.02 -25.34
N VAL A 137 10.57 -5.85 -24.34
CA VAL A 137 9.41 -5.74 -23.45
C VAL A 137 9.42 -4.43 -22.66
N ILE A 138 10.58 -3.90 -22.29
CA ILE A 138 10.70 -2.67 -21.50
C ILE A 138 10.21 -1.47 -22.35
N GLU A 139 10.61 -1.41 -23.63
CA GLU A 139 10.13 -0.39 -24.55
C GLU A 139 8.61 -0.51 -24.80
N LEU A 140 8.13 -1.75 -24.94
CA LEU A 140 6.70 -2.02 -25.13
C LEU A 140 5.87 -1.53 -23.93
N LYS A 141 6.36 -1.73 -22.71
CA LYS A 141 5.74 -1.20 -21.49
C LYS A 141 5.74 0.33 -21.45
N LYS A 142 6.89 0.96 -21.76
CA LYS A 142 7.07 2.41 -21.73
C LYS A 142 6.07 3.17 -22.60
N ILE A 143 5.86 2.73 -23.83
CA ILE A 143 4.94 3.42 -24.77
C ILE A 143 3.47 3.33 -24.38
N ASN A 144 3.10 2.35 -23.54
CA ASN A 144 1.74 2.10 -23.11
C ASN A 144 1.40 2.65 -21.72
N LEU A 145 2.35 3.30 -21.01
CA LEU A 145 2.11 3.85 -19.68
C LEU A 145 0.93 4.81 -19.62
N LEU A 146 0.20 4.77 -18.54
CA LEU A 146 -0.88 5.70 -18.19
C LEU A 146 -0.37 7.14 -18.11
N LYS A 147 -1.16 8.08 -18.61
CA LYS A 147 -0.91 9.53 -18.62
C LYS A 147 -2.08 10.30 -18.02
N ASP A 148 -1.83 11.56 -17.71
CA ASP A 148 -2.93 12.47 -17.30
C ASP A 148 -4.00 12.56 -18.39
N GLY A 149 -5.25 12.46 -17.94
CA GLY A 149 -6.42 12.48 -18.83
C GLY A 149 -6.85 11.11 -19.33
N ASP A 150 -6.02 10.06 -19.22
CA ASP A 150 -6.42 8.70 -19.59
C ASP A 150 -7.58 8.19 -18.71
N PHE A 151 -8.34 7.27 -19.27
CA PHE A 151 -9.44 6.60 -18.56
C PHE A 151 -9.09 5.16 -18.23
N LEU A 152 -9.38 4.77 -17.00
CA LEU A 152 -9.35 3.37 -16.60
C LEU A 152 -10.61 2.62 -17.09
N PRO A 153 -10.56 1.28 -17.22
CA PRO A 153 -11.65 0.50 -17.80
C PRO A 153 -13.04 0.74 -17.19
N TYR A 154 -13.09 1.11 -15.92
CA TYR A 154 -14.33 1.43 -15.20
C TYR A 154 -14.74 2.92 -15.28
N GLY A 155 -14.19 3.68 -16.22
CA GLY A 155 -14.58 5.06 -16.54
C GLY A 155 -14.01 6.14 -15.63
N MET A 156 -13.11 5.82 -14.72
CA MET A 156 -12.43 6.84 -13.91
C MET A 156 -11.33 7.51 -14.72
N GLN A 157 -11.43 8.83 -14.89
CA GLN A 157 -10.38 9.64 -15.50
C GLN A 157 -9.25 9.91 -14.51
N LEU A 158 -8.03 9.68 -14.94
CA LEU A 158 -6.82 9.93 -14.15
C LEU A 158 -6.45 11.42 -14.15
N LYS A 159 -6.02 11.89 -13.00
CA LYS A 159 -5.52 13.26 -12.78
C LYS A 159 -4.26 13.20 -11.92
N LYS A 160 -3.26 14.00 -12.26
CA LYS A 160 -1.95 14.04 -11.58
C LYS A 160 -1.29 12.66 -11.56
N THR A 161 -1.23 12.02 -12.73
CA THR A 161 -0.68 10.69 -12.93
C THR A 161 0.84 10.76 -12.91
N ASN A 162 1.46 9.98 -12.02
CA ASN A 162 2.93 9.95 -11.88
C ASN A 162 3.58 8.70 -12.50
N ALA A 163 2.84 7.89 -13.28
CA ALA A 163 3.40 6.67 -13.89
C ALA A 163 4.62 6.96 -14.78
N VAL A 164 4.49 7.91 -15.70
CA VAL A 164 5.60 8.34 -16.58
C VAL A 164 6.72 8.98 -15.77
N ARG A 165 6.41 9.84 -14.80
CA ARG A 165 7.43 10.50 -13.95
C ARG A 165 8.24 9.51 -13.13
N CYS A 166 7.60 8.46 -12.59
CA CYS A 166 8.31 7.39 -11.87
C CYS A 166 9.27 6.65 -12.81
N TRP A 167 8.83 6.38 -14.04
CA TRP A 167 9.67 5.73 -15.06
C TRP A 167 10.86 6.61 -15.46
N GLU A 168 10.61 7.88 -15.76
CA GLU A 168 11.67 8.83 -16.13
C GLU A 168 12.69 9.04 -15.01
N ALA A 169 12.22 9.19 -13.76
CA ALA A 169 13.12 9.31 -12.60
C ALA A 169 13.95 8.03 -12.38
N LEU A 170 13.39 6.85 -12.65
CA LEU A 170 14.14 5.59 -12.63
C LEU A 170 15.18 5.59 -13.74
N ASP A 171 14.81 5.91 -14.98
CA ASP A 171 15.70 5.91 -16.15
C ASP A 171 16.86 6.92 -15.98
N GLU A 172 16.58 8.12 -15.48
CA GLU A 172 17.59 9.12 -15.14
C GLU A 172 18.61 8.59 -14.14
N LYS A 173 18.15 7.83 -13.13
CA LYS A 173 19.01 7.30 -12.07
C LYS A 173 19.88 6.12 -12.54
N VAL A 174 19.29 5.17 -13.28
CA VAL A 174 19.96 3.90 -13.58
C VAL A 174 20.41 3.76 -15.03
N ASN A 175 19.94 4.63 -15.94
CA ASN A 175 20.11 4.53 -17.38
C ASN A 175 19.72 3.14 -17.90
N ILE A 176 18.41 2.91 -18.02
CA ILE A 176 17.82 1.62 -18.36
C ILE A 176 18.47 1.02 -19.63
N LYS A 177 18.68 1.84 -20.66
CA LYS A 177 19.30 1.39 -21.91
C LYS A 177 20.72 0.83 -21.68
N LYS A 178 21.55 1.55 -20.93
CA LYS A 178 22.91 1.11 -20.61
C LYS A 178 22.92 -0.18 -19.79
N ARG A 179 21.92 -0.35 -18.89
CA ARG A 179 21.79 -1.58 -18.11
C ARG A 179 21.40 -2.78 -18.98
N ILE A 180 20.51 -2.60 -19.96
CA ILE A 180 20.16 -3.62 -20.94
C ILE A 180 21.41 -4.02 -21.76
N GLU A 181 22.14 -3.05 -22.31
CA GLU A 181 23.38 -3.29 -23.06
C GLU A 181 24.41 -4.07 -22.22
N ALA A 182 24.57 -3.75 -20.93
CA ALA A 182 25.45 -4.44 -20.01
C ALA A 182 25.04 -5.91 -19.76
N VAL A 183 23.73 -6.17 -19.65
CA VAL A 183 23.18 -7.52 -19.53
C VAL A 183 23.40 -8.32 -20.81
N GLU A 184 23.18 -7.74 -21.98
CA GLU A 184 23.45 -8.38 -23.28
C GLU A 184 24.92 -8.72 -23.43
N GLU A 185 25.82 -7.79 -23.09
CA GLU A 185 27.29 -8.02 -23.14
C GLU A 185 27.71 -9.13 -22.17
N PHE A 186 27.17 -9.14 -20.95
CA PHE A 186 27.38 -10.23 -19.99
C PHE A 186 26.97 -11.59 -20.59
N ASN A 187 25.79 -11.64 -21.20
CA ASN A 187 25.21 -12.85 -21.76
C ASN A 187 25.98 -13.39 -22.97
N LYS A 188 26.60 -12.51 -23.77
CA LYS A 188 27.49 -12.91 -24.86
C LYS A 188 28.77 -13.58 -24.34
N ASN A 189 29.30 -13.08 -23.22
CA ASN A 189 30.60 -13.52 -22.68
C ASN A 189 30.48 -14.70 -21.68
N ASN A 190 29.29 -15.11 -21.31
CA ASN A 190 29.03 -16.19 -20.33
C ASN A 190 28.15 -17.27 -20.97
N GLN A 191 28.51 -18.54 -20.80
CA GLN A 191 27.73 -19.67 -21.34
C GLN A 191 26.71 -20.22 -20.35
N THR A 192 27.09 -20.38 -19.09
CA THR A 192 26.32 -21.06 -18.05
C THR A 192 25.62 -20.11 -17.09
N LYS A 193 26.10 -18.89 -16.94
CA LYS A 193 25.46 -17.85 -16.20
C LYS A 193 24.87 -16.83 -17.15
N LYS A 194 23.63 -16.53 -16.99
CA LYS A 194 22.88 -15.56 -17.79
C LYS A 194 22.21 -14.55 -16.90
N ARG A 195 22.09 -13.32 -17.37
CA ARG A 195 21.36 -12.26 -16.68
C ARG A 195 20.10 -11.89 -17.42
N GLY A 196 19.07 -11.60 -16.66
CA GLY A 196 17.83 -11.04 -17.16
C GLY A 196 17.50 -9.74 -16.45
N ILE A 197 16.77 -8.88 -17.14
CA ILE A 197 16.45 -7.54 -16.68
C ILE A 197 15.02 -7.19 -17.08
N THR A 198 14.29 -6.55 -16.15
CA THR A 198 12.96 -6.04 -16.46
C THR A 198 12.66 -4.76 -15.70
N VAL A 199 11.66 -4.01 -16.18
CA VAL A 199 11.06 -2.88 -15.47
C VAL A 199 9.61 -3.19 -15.17
N ILE A 200 9.19 -2.98 -13.93
CA ILE A 200 7.79 -3.13 -13.49
C ILE A 200 7.24 -1.76 -13.08
N PRO A 201 6.28 -1.21 -13.81
CA PRO A 201 5.55 -0.02 -13.41
C PRO A 201 4.42 -0.37 -12.43
N VAL A 202 4.12 0.54 -11.51
CA VAL A 202 3.08 0.38 -10.49
C VAL A 202 2.00 1.43 -10.67
N CYS A 203 0.74 0.98 -10.67
CA CYS A 203 -0.45 1.82 -10.50
C CYS A 203 -1.41 1.11 -9.53
N PHE A 204 -1.57 1.68 -8.34
CA PHE A 204 -2.32 1.04 -7.26
C PHE A 204 -3.37 1.99 -6.69
N GLY A 205 -4.64 1.66 -6.83
CA GLY A 205 -5.75 2.47 -6.32
C GLY A 205 -5.88 2.36 -4.79
N ILE A 206 -6.04 3.50 -4.12
CA ILE A 206 -6.13 3.60 -2.67
C ILE A 206 -7.55 3.96 -2.24
N SER A 207 -8.18 3.07 -1.57
CA SER A 207 -9.43 3.08 -0.81
C SER A 207 -9.97 1.65 -0.68
N PHE A 208 -10.92 1.42 0.19
CA PHE A 208 -11.80 0.26 0.08
C PHE A 208 -12.76 0.47 -1.11
N ALA A 209 -12.96 -0.55 -1.95
CA ALA A 209 -13.97 -0.50 -3.00
C ALA A 209 -15.40 -0.38 -2.45
N GLN A 210 -15.62 -0.80 -1.20
CA GLN A 210 -16.86 -0.57 -0.46
C GLN A 210 -16.77 0.80 0.24
N SER A 211 -17.54 1.77 -0.23
CA SER A 211 -17.47 3.16 0.21
C SER A 211 -17.67 3.34 1.72
N THR A 212 -18.56 2.56 2.33
CA THR A 212 -18.86 2.60 3.78
C THR A 212 -17.65 2.29 4.69
N LEU A 213 -16.62 1.62 4.16
CA LEU A 213 -15.40 1.31 4.91
C LEU A 213 -14.35 2.43 4.85
N ASN A 214 -14.60 3.53 4.13
CA ASN A 214 -13.64 4.63 4.01
C ASN A 214 -13.95 5.75 5.01
N GLN A 215 -13.91 5.42 6.30
CA GLN A 215 -14.21 6.34 7.40
C GLN A 215 -13.37 6.01 8.63
N ALA A 216 -13.12 7.02 9.47
CA ALA A 216 -12.49 6.86 10.78
C ALA A 216 -12.82 8.02 11.70
N SER A 217 -12.63 7.81 12.99
CA SER A 217 -12.73 8.84 14.02
C SER A 217 -11.43 8.96 14.81
N ALA A 218 -11.23 10.12 15.43
CA ALA A 218 -10.15 10.37 16.37
C ALA A 218 -10.64 11.16 17.58
N LEU A 219 -10.09 10.87 18.75
CA LEU A 219 -10.25 11.65 19.96
C LEU A 219 -8.89 12.22 20.36
N VAL A 220 -8.80 13.54 20.50
CA VAL A 220 -7.58 14.25 20.92
C VAL A 220 -7.86 14.98 22.22
N ASN A 221 -7.02 14.76 23.22
CA ASN A 221 -7.06 15.45 24.51
C ASN A 221 -5.73 16.17 24.74
N ILE A 222 -5.81 17.44 25.17
CA ILE A 222 -4.65 18.23 25.61
C ILE A 222 -4.74 18.35 27.13
N TYR A 223 -3.71 17.93 27.85
CA TYR A 223 -3.65 17.99 29.31
C TYR A 223 -2.98 19.28 29.78
N ILE A 224 -3.26 19.64 31.05
CA ILE A 224 -2.79 20.91 31.64
C ILE A 224 -1.24 21.08 31.65
N ASP A 225 -0.50 19.99 31.58
CA ASP A 225 0.95 20.00 31.48
C ASP A 225 1.45 20.22 30.02
N GLY A 226 0.52 20.35 29.08
CA GLY A 226 0.79 20.51 27.65
C GLY A 226 1.04 19.21 26.89
N SER A 227 0.91 18.04 27.54
CA SER A 227 0.93 16.76 26.84
C SER A 227 -0.36 16.53 26.06
N VAL A 228 -0.28 15.74 24.99
CA VAL A 228 -1.40 15.44 24.08
C VAL A 228 -1.58 13.93 23.94
N SER A 229 -2.79 13.45 24.12
CA SER A 229 -3.18 12.07 23.87
C SER A 229 -4.04 12.00 22.60
N VAL A 230 -3.75 11.05 21.72
CA VAL A 230 -4.50 10.77 20.50
C VAL A 230 -5.00 9.33 20.54
N SER A 231 -6.30 9.14 20.45
CA SER A 231 -6.93 7.82 20.33
C SER A 231 -7.56 7.69 18.94
N THR A 232 -7.24 6.60 18.24
CA THR A 232 -7.80 6.27 16.92
C THR A 232 -8.18 4.79 16.84
N GLY A 233 -8.90 4.40 15.77
CA GLY A 233 -9.20 3.01 15.47
C GLY A 233 -8.08 2.28 14.71
N ALA A 234 -6.97 2.94 14.38
CA ALA A 234 -5.86 2.32 13.67
C ALA A 234 -5.11 1.33 14.57
N VAL A 235 -4.88 0.12 14.06
CA VAL A 235 -4.11 -0.93 14.74
C VAL A 235 -2.68 -0.90 14.23
N GLU A 236 -1.71 -0.74 15.14
CA GLU A 236 -0.29 -0.90 14.84
C GLU A 236 0.06 -2.39 14.68
N MET A 237 0.64 -2.75 13.55
CA MET A 237 1.05 -4.12 13.19
C MET A 237 2.53 -4.17 12.75
N GLY A 238 3.30 -3.13 13.07
CA GLY A 238 4.68 -2.92 12.63
C GLY A 238 4.83 -2.05 11.38
N GLN A 239 3.71 -1.49 10.85
CA GLN A 239 3.72 -0.63 9.66
C GLN A 239 3.98 0.85 9.96
N GLY A 240 4.08 1.24 11.25
CA GLY A 240 4.41 2.60 11.66
C GLY A 240 3.25 3.59 11.60
N VAL A 241 1.99 3.12 11.62
CA VAL A 241 0.81 4.01 11.56
C VAL A 241 0.74 4.94 12.75
N ASN A 242 1.08 4.47 13.97
CA ASN A 242 1.06 5.30 15.17
C ASN A 242 2.09 6.42 15.10
N THR A 243 3.27 6.18 14.56
CA THR A 243 4.31 7.21 14.33
C THR A 243 3.83 8.28 13.35
N LYS A 244 3.13 7.89 12.29
CA LYS A 244 2.53 8.82 11.32
C LYS A 244 1.43 9.67 11.96
N ILE A 245 0.50 9.07 12.71
CA ILE A 245 -0.57 9.77 13.42
C ILE A 245 0.02 10.77 14.44
N LEU A 246 1.02 10.34 15.22
CA LEU A 246 1.76 11.20 16.14
C LEU A 246 2.35 12.42 15.42
N SER A 247 3.02 12.19 14.28
CA SER A 247 3.61 13.27 13.49
C SER A 247 2.56 14.23 12.94
N ILE A 248 1.39 13.74 12.51
CA ILE A 248 0.28 14.56 12.03
C ILE A 248 -0.24 15.46 13.16
N ALA A 249 -0.47 14.90 14.35
CA ALA A 249 -0.94 15.69 15.50
C ALA A 249 0.07 16.75 15.92
N ALA A 250 1.34 16.38 16.09
CA ALA A 250 2.42 17.28 16.46
C ALA A 250 2.58 18.42 15.45
N ASN A 251 2.62 18.11 14.15
CA ASN A 251 2.75 19.11 13.10
C ASN A 251 1.52 20.06 13.03
N THR A 252 0.31 19.51 13.20
CA THR A 252 -0.92 20.33 13.15
C THR A 252 -1.01 21.30 14.33
N LEU A 253 -0.64 20.84 15.53
CA LEU A 253 -0.63 21.68 16.73
C LEU A 253 0.61 22.59 16.83
N GLY A 254 1.66 22.34 16.01
CA GLY A 254 2.91 23.09 16.05
C GLY A 254 3.77 22.80 17.28
N ILE A 255 3.78 21.57 17.77
CA ILE A 255 4.50 21.16 18.98
C ILE A 255 5.50 20.03 18.68
N GLN A 256 6.42 19.76 19.61
CA GLN A 256 7.37 18.66 19.53
C GLN A 256 6.65 17.31 19.61
N LYS A 257 7.17 16.30 18.89
CA LYS A 257 6.63 14.95 18.85
C LYS A 257 6.58 14.25 20.22
N GLU A 258 7.52 14.57 21.07
CA GLU A 258 7.66 14.03 22.43
C GLU A 258 6.51 14.44 23.36
N LYS A 259 5.78 15.50 22.99
CA LYS A 259 4.56 15.93 23.70
C LYS A 259 3.31 15.13 23.32
N VAL A 260 3.36 14.36 22.24
CA VAL A 260 2.21 13.62 21.72
C VAL A 260 2.36 12.12 21.99
N ARG A 261 1.31 11.52 22.50
CA ARG A 261 1.20 10.07 22.68
C ARG A 261 0.00 9.54 21.91
N VAL A 262 0.20 8.50 21.12
CA VAL A 262 -0.89 7.72 20.52
C VAL A 262 -1.23 6.56 21.45
N ASP A 263 -2.48 6.50 21.89
CA ASP A 263 -2.95 5.49 22.81
C ASP A 263 -3.19 4.14 22.11
N THR A 264 -3.02 3.05 22.87
CA THR A 264 -3.35 1.72 22.39
C THR A 264 -4.84 1.65 21.98
N THR A 265 -5.07 1.15 20.77
CA THR A 265 -6.41 1.02 20.20
C THR A 265 -7.27 0.05 21.01
N ASN A 266 -8.47 0.48 21.38
CA ASN A 266 -9.48 -0.34 22.02
C ASN A 266 -10.90 0.13 21.65
N THR A 267 -11.90 -0.69 21.93
CA THR A 267 -13.31 -0.45 21.54
C THR A 267 -14.05 0.54 22.42
N SER A 268 -13.45 1.05 23.50
CA SER A 268 -14.13 1.95 24.45
C SER A 268 -14.05 3.42 24.08
N ARG A 269 -13.21 3.81 23.12
CA ARG A 269 -12.91 5.22 22.83
C ARG A 269 -13.38 5.67 21.46
N ILE A 270 -13.26 4.82 20.44
CA ILE A 270 -13.55 5.17 19.06
C ILE A 270 -14.69 4.31 18.51
N PRO A 271 -15.88 4.88 18.30
CA PRO A 271 -17.06 4.11 17.89
C PRO A 271 -17.04 3.73 16.40
N ASN A 272 -16.54 4.60 15.52
CA ASN A 272 -16.56 4.41 14.08
C ASN A 272 -15.14 4.24 13.54
N ALA A 273 -14.73 3.00 13.35
CA ALA A 273 -13.44 2.66 12.80
C ALA A 273 -13.59 1.61 11.70
N SER A 274 -12.93 1.84 10.58
CA SER A 274 -12.78 0.83 9.53
C SER A 274 -11.67 -0.15 9.88
N PRO A 275 -11.67 -1.36 9.30
CA PRO A 275 -10.53 -2.27 9.44
C PRO A 275 -9.23 -1.61 9.02
N THR A 276 -8.13 -1.87 9.75
CA THR A 276 -6.81 -1.36 9.38
C THR A 276 -6.25 -2.17 8.22
N SER A 277 -6.68 -1.84 7.01
CA SER A 277 -6.34 -2.52 5.75
C SER A 277 -6.50 -1.55 4.56
N ALA A 278 -6.41 -2.05 3.31
CA ALA A 278 -6.47 -1.24 2.08
C ALA A 278 -5.45 -0.08 2.02
N SER A 279 -4.42 -0.16 2.85
CA SER A 279 -3.36 0.87 3.00
C SER A 279 -3.87 2.25 3.47
N THR A 280 -5.12 2.36 3.93
CA THR A 280 -5.77 3.62 4.29
C THR A 280 -5.61 4.04 5.74
N GLY A 281 -4.89 3.26 6.56
CA GLY A 281 -4.80 3.48 8.00
C GLY A 281 -4.33 4.89 8.38
N ALA A 282 -3.24 5.37 7.76
CA ALA A 282 -2.73 6.72 7.97
C ALA A 282 -3.65 7.79 7.36
N ASP A 283 -4.24 7.53 6.19
CA ASP A 283 -5.12 8.48 5.51
C ASP A 283 -6.38 8.77 6.33
N LEU A 284 -7.14 7.73 6.69
CA LEU A 284 -8.41 7.88 7.37
C LEU A 284 -8.24 8.39 8.81
N ASN A 285 -7.40 7.70 9.59
CA ASN A 285 -7.20 8.05 10.99
C ASN A 285 -6.37 9.33 11.14
N GLY A 286 -5.42 9.58 10.22
CA GLY A 286 -4.65 10.81 10.19
C GLY A 286 -5.50 12.03 9.85
N MET A 287 -6.44 11.93 8.88
CA MET A 287 -7.38 13.03 8.59
C MET A 287 -8.31 13.32 9.76
N ALA A 288 -8.86 12.28 10.40
CA ALA A 288 -9.66 12.47 11.61
C ALA A 288 -8.83 13.15 12.72
N THR A 289 -7.58 12.70 12.94
CA THR A 289 -6.67 13.32 13.92
C THR A 289 -6.40 14.78 13.58
N LYS A 290 -6.11 15.07 12.31
CA LYS A 290 -5.85 16.44 11.82
C LYS A 290 -7.05 17.35 12.11
N PHE A 291 -8.27 16.92 11.78
CA PHE A 291 -9.46 17.72 12.03
C PHE A 291 -9.69 18.00 13.52
N ALA A 292 -9.49 17.01 14.40
CA ALA A 292 -9.58 17.24 15.84
C ALA A 292 -8.52 18.25 16.33
N CYS A 293 -7.29 18.15 15.84
CA CYS A 293 -6.21 19.07 16.17
C CYS A 293 -6.47 20.49 15.63
N GLU A 294 -7.01 20.62 14.41
CA GLU A 294 -7.36 21.91 13.81
C GLU A 294 -8.46 22.62 14.61
N GLU A 295 -9.48 21.89 15.06
CA GLU A 295 -10.53 22.43 15.91
C GLU A 295 -9.98 22.93 17.26
N LEU A 296 -9.15 22.13 17.93
CA LEU A 296 -8.48 22.52 19.16
C LEU A 296 -7.58 23.77 18.95
N LEU A 297 -6.81 23.75 17.86
CA LEU A 297 -5.96 24.90 17.51
C LEU A 297 -6.77 26.16 17.26
N ALA A 298 -7.93 26.06 16.61
CA ALA A 298 -8.83 27.21 16.40
C ALA A 298 -9.31 27.81 17.72
N ARG A 299 -9.65 26.98 18.72
CA ARG A 299 -10.01 27.45 20.07
C ARG A 299 -8.83 28.17 20.73
N LEU A 300 -7.64 27.62 20.66
CA LEU A 300 -6.42 28.22 21.22
C LEU A 300 -6.04 29.53 20.53
N LYS A 301 -6.16 29.62 19.20
CA LYS A 301 -5.94 30.86 18.45
C LYS A 301 -6.89 31.97 18.85
N LYS A 302 -8.16 31.68 19.15
CA LYS A 302 -9.13 32.65 19.68
C LYS A 302 -8.70 33.19 21.05
N LEU A 303 -8.15 32.35 21.91
CA LEU A 303 -7.59 32.79 23.20
C LEU A 303 -6.39 33.71 22.99
N ILE A 304 -5.45 33.35 22.12
CA ILE A 304 -4.27 34.18 21.78
C ILE A 304 -4.77 35.53 21.25
N ALA A 305 -5.73 35.54 20.33
CA ALA A 305 -6.31 36.75 19.76
C ALA A 305 -6.90 37.68 20.82
N LYS A 306 -7.65 37.12 21.78
CA LYS A 306 -8.19 37.87 22.94
C LYS A 306 -7.11 38.45 23.81
N LYS A 307 -6.04 37.70 24.12
CA LYS A 307 -4.94 38.13 24.98
C LYS A 307 -4.04 39.18 24.32
N THR A 308 -3.84 39.10 23.02
CA THR A 308 -2.99 40.04 22.25
C THR A 308 -3.76 41.17 21.63
N ASN A 309 -5.07 41.21 21.78
CA ASN A 309 -5.98 42.14 21.10
C ASN A 309 -5.77 42.18 19.57
N PHE A 310 -5.49 41.01 18.97
CA PHE A 310 -5.24 40.83 17.55
C PHE A 310 -6.10 39.69 16.98
N PHE A 311 -7.06 40.01 16.11
CA PHE A 311 -8.15 39.09 15.73
C PHE A 311 -8.00 38.42 14.34
N ASP A 312 -6.92 38.67 13.62
CA ASP A 312 -6.62 37.96 12.38
C ASP A 312 -5.98 36.58 12.71
N LEU A 313 -6.82 35.53 12.82
CA LEU A 313 -6.40 34.19 13.23
C LEU A 313 -5.44 33.52 12.24
N ASP A 314 -5.41 33.94 10.99
CA ASP A 314 -4.52 33.37 9.96
C ASP A 314 -3.07 33.81 10.18
N LYS A 315 -2.87 34.91 10.87
CA LYS A 315 -1.55 35.42 11.25
C LYS A 315 -1.06 34.95 12.62
N ILE A 316 -1.82 34.02 13.24
CA ILE A 316 -1.45 33.35 14.50
C ILE A 316 -1.08 31.91 14.19
N TRP A 317 0.12 31.48 14.56
CA TRP A 317 0.52 30.06 14.48
C TRP A 317 1.42 29.65 15.65
N ILE A 318 1.53 28.36 15.85
CA ILE A 318 2.42 27.76 16.84
C ILE A 318 3.49 26.98 16.09
N LYS A 319 4.73 27.14 16.47
CA LYS A 319 5.87 26.39 15.93
C LYS A 319 6.83 26.04 17.06
N ASP A 320 7.20 24.77 17.12
CA ASP A 320 8.10 24.21 18.14
C ASP A 320 7.64 24.54 19.59
N GLY A 321 6.32 24.62 19.79
CA GLY A 321 5.71 24.94 21.09
C GLY A 321 5.80 26.41 21.48
N ILE A 322 6.06 27.32 20.54
CA ILE A 322 6.11 28.78 20.74
C ILE A 322 5.04 29.44 19.89
N VAL A 323 4.36 30.43 20.42
CA VAL A 323 3.33 31.22 19.71
C VAL A 323 4.02 32.31 18.86
N TYR A 324 3.53 32.44 17.63
CA TYR A 324 3.94 33.51 16.69
C TYR A 324 2.73 34.33 16.27
N LEU A 325 2.96 35.66 16.15
CA LEU A 325 1.99 36.65 15.69
C LEU A 325 2.59 37.48 14.57
N CYS A 326 1.97 37.50 13.38
CA CYS A 326 2.47 38.25 12.21
C CYS A 326 3.95 37.99 11.87
N GLY A 327 4.46 36.77 12.13
CA GLY A 327 5.87 36.42 11.92
C GLY A 327 6.78 36.69 13.12
N ALA A 328 6.34 37.47 14.10
CA ALA A 328 7.11 37.74 15.31
C ALA A 328 6.88 36.61 16.34
N LYS A 329 7.98 36.13 16.92
CA LYS A 329 7.96 35.21 18.04
C LYS A 329 7.49 35.95 19.29
N LEU A 330 6.48 35.40 19.98
CA LEU A 330 6.05 35.88 21.27
C LEU A 330 6.77 35.17 22.42
N ASP A 331 6.91 35.83 23.56
CA ASP A 331 7.32 35.18 24.80
C ASP A 331 6.09 34.49 25.44
N TYR A 332 5.58 33.48 24.71
CA TYR A 332 4.36 32.76 25.08
C TYR A 332 4.48 31.30 24.58
N THR A 333 4.69 30.40 25.53
CA THR A 333 4.96 28.99 25.26
C THR A 333 3.66 28.18 25.18
N TRP A 334 3.71 27.01 24.56
CA TRP A 334 2.63 26.05 24.55
C TRP A 334 2.10 25.72 25.94
N LYS A 335 3.00 25.50 26.90
CA LYS A 335 2.59 25.17 28.28
C LYS A 335 1.80 26.31 28.94
N GLU A 336 2.25 27.54 28.77
CA GLU A 336 1.55 28.73 29.28
C GLU A 336 0.21 28.91 28.59
N LEU A 337 0.15 28.74 27.26
CA LEU A 337 -1.09 28.80 26.50
C LEU A 337 -2.12 27.78 27.00
N ILE A 338 -1.69 26.52 27.27
CA ILE A 338 -2.59 25.47 27.74
C ILE A 338 -3.08 25.76 29.18
N LEU A 339 -2.21 26.24 30.04
CA LEU A 339 -2.59 26.66 31.38
C LEU A 339 -3.61 27.80 31.36
N ASP A 340 -3.40 28.78 30.50
CA ASP A 340 -4.34 29.88 30.31
C ASP A 340 -5.68 29.41 29.73
N ALA A 341 -5.63 28.49 28.74
CA ALA A 341 -6.84 27.91 28.19
C ALA A 341 -7.67 27.14 29.25
N TYR A 342 -7.00 26.43 30.14
CA TYR A 342 -7.63 25.76 31.27
C TYR A 342 -8.29 26.77 32.24
N ASN A 343 -7.58 27.83 32.60
CA ASN A 343 -8.09 28.87 33.50
C ASN A 343 -9.28 29.63 32.89
N GLU A 344 -9.26 29.85 31.55
CA GLU A 344 -10.39 30.47 30.82
C GLU A 344 -11.52 29.46 30.51
N ARG A 345 -11.42 28.21 30.97
CA ARG A 345 -12.42 27.14 30.82
C ARG A 345 -12.69 26.79 29.35
N ILE A 346 -11.64 26.81 28.53
CA ILE A 346 -11.71 26.37 27.14
C ILE A 346 -11.62 24.84 27.12
N ASP A 347 -12.51 24.22 26.36
CA ASP A 347 -12.49 22.77 26.16
C ASP A 347 -11.24 22.33 25.38
N LEU A 348 -10.42 21.49 26.02
CA LEU A 348 -9.16 20.95 25.52
C LEU A 348 -9.31 19.50 24.99
N SER A 349 -10.54 19.07 24.73
CA SER A 349 -10.86 17.78 24.13
C SER A 349 -11.62 17.95 22.82
N CYS A 350 -11.31 17.12 21.82
CA CYS A 350 -12.07 17.12 20.57
C CYS A 350 -12.16 15.71 19.98
N HIS A 351 -13.38 15.27 19.70
CA HIS A 351 -13.66 14.12 18.85
C HIS A 351 -13.99 14.61 17.44
N SER A 352 -13.38 13.97 16.44
CA SER A 352 -13.70 14.26 15.05
C SER A 352 -13.91 12.98 14.23
N PHE A 353 -14.53 13.16 13.08
CA PHE A 353 -14.87 12.12 12.13
C PHE A 353 -14.43 12.53 10.72
N TYR A 354 -13.89 11.56 9.97
CA TYR A 354 -13.57 11.74 8.56
C TYR A 354 -14.17 10.61 7.73
N ALA A 355 -14.75 10.96 6.60
CA ALA A 355 -15.16 10.03 5.55
C ALA A 355 -14.56 10.49 4.22
N THR A 356 -13.94 9.59 3.47
CA THR A 356 -13.32 9.93 2.19
C THR A 356 -14.37 10.40 1.18
N PRO A 357 -14.26 11.61 0.64
CA PRO A 357 -15.27 12.17 -0.25
C PRO A 357 -15.22 11.56 -1.66
N ALA A 358 -16.34 11.66 -2.37
CA ALA A 358 -16.46 11.39 -3.80
C ALA A 358 -16.02 9.99 -4.27
N ILE A 359 -16.10 8.99 -3.40
CA ILE A 359 -15.90 7.58 -3.75
C ILE A 359 -17.26 6.95 -4.03
N TYR A 360 -17.39 6.31 -5.17
CA TYR A 360 -18.58 5.55 -5.54
C TYR A 360 -18.24 4.48 -6.59
N TYR A 361 -18.95 3.37 -6.59
CA TYR A 361 -18.80 2.33 -7.58
C TYR A 361 -20.12 1.57 -7.76
N ASP A 362 -20.66 1.60 -8.98
CA ASP A 362 -21.83 0.84 -9.38
C ASP A 362 -21.39 -0.53 -9.89
N ARG A 363 -21.65 -1.56 -9.09
CA ARG A 363 -21.26 -2.95 -9.38
C ARG A 363 -22.06 -3.59 -10.52
N VAL A 364 -23.21 -3.05 -10.86
CA VAL A 364 -24.04 -3.56 -11.96
C VAL A 364 -23.53 -3.04 -13.28
N LYS A 365 -23.18 -1.75 -13.32
CA LYS A 365 -22.64 -1.09 -14.52
C LYS A 365 -21.13 -1.24 -14.66
N GLU A 366 -20.47 -1.72 -13.63
CA GLU A 366 -19.01 -1.78 -13.49
C GLU A 366 -18.35 -0.43 -13.81
N ARG A 367 -18.94 0.66 -13.28
CA ARG A 367 -18.52 2.05 -13.52
C ARG A 367 -18.46 2.85 -12.23
N GLY A 368 -17.50 3.78 -12.17
CA GLY A 368 -17.44 4.70 -11.05
C GLY A 368 -16.05 5.20 -10.70
N ARG A 369 -15.93 5.71 -9.49
CA ARG A 369 -14.68 6.18 -8.88
C ARG A 369 -14.43 5.38 -7.59
N PRO A 370 -13.94 4.12 -7.69
CA PRO A 370 -13.76 3.26 -6.52
C PRO A 370 -12.58 3.68 -5.63
N PHE A 371 -11.67 4.53 -6.11
CA PHE A 371 -10.46 4.93 -5.39
C PHE A 371 -10.37 6.45 -5.25
N ALA A 372 -9.85 6.90 -4.10
CA ALA A 372 -9.60 8.31 -3.86
C ALA A 372 -8.48 8.84 -4.76
N TYR A 373 -7.41 8.06 -4.90
CA TYR A 373 -6.23 8.36 -5.69
C TYR A 373 -5.45 7.08 -6.02
N TYR A 374 -4.36 7.23 -6.77
CA TYR A 374 -3.44 6.13 -7.09
C TYR A 374 -2.04 6.43 -6.57
N SER A 375 -1.36 5.38 -6.07
CA SER A 375 0.07 5.37 -5.83
C SER A 375 0.76 4.78 -7.05
N TYR A 376 1.86 5.41 -7.49
CA TYR A 376 2.61 5.03 -8.66
C TYR A 376 4.03 4.62 -8.30
N GLY A 377 4.69 3.91 -9.19
CA GLY A 377 6.09 3.56 -9.05
C GLY A 377 6.65 2.95 -10.31
N ALA A 378 7.96 2.80 -10.36
CA ALA A 378 8.67 2.00 -11.34
C ALA A 378 9.86 1.34 -10.66
N SER A 379 10.18 0.10 -11.03
CA SER A 379 11.37 -0.58 -10.54
C SER A 379 12.08 -1.34 -11.63
N LEU A 380 13.41 -1.30 -11.62
CA LEU A 380 14.26 -2.14 -12.42
C LEU A 380 14.78 -3.28 -11.54
N THR A 381 14.66 -4.51 -12.02
CA THR A 381 15.20 -5.70 -11.37
C THR A 381 16.14 -6.42 -12.33
N GLU A 382 17.32 -6.77 -11.85
CA GLU A 382 18.32 -7.56 -12.57
C GLU A 382 18.60 -8.84 -11.77
N VAL A 383 18.57 -9.98 -12.45
CA VAL A 383 18.87 -11.30 -11.87
C VAL A 383 20.00 -11.97 -12.64
N GLU A 384 20.75 -12.84 -11.97
CA GLU A 384 21.70 -13.76 -12.58
C GLU A 384 21.24 -15.19 -12.34
N VAL A 385 21.11 -15.98 -13.40
CA VAL A 385 20.66 -17.37 -13.35
C VAL A 385 21.84 -18.27 -13.72
N ASP A 386 22.16 -19.23 -12.86
CA ASP A 386 23.03 -20.35 -13.17
C ASP A 386 22.20 -21.43 -13.85
N THR A 387 22.31 -21.53 -15.17
CA THR A 387 21.48 -22.43 -15.99
C THR A 387 21.80 -23.90 -15.78
N LEU A 388 23.01 -24.23 -15.29
CA LEU A 388 23.40 -25.61 -14.98
C LEU A 388 22.82 -26.08 -13.62
N ARG A 389 22.78 -25.17 -12.65
CA ARG A 389 22.30 -25.51 -11.29
C ARG A 389 20.83 -25.22 -11.12
N GLY A 390 20.20 -24.46 -12.00
CA GLY A 390 18.80 -24.02 -11.86
C GLY A 390 18.56 -23.13 -10.63
N VAL A 391 19.56 -22.28 -10.29
CA VAL A 391 19.48 -21.33 -9.19
C VAL A 391 19.65 -19.90 -9.70
N TYR A 392 19.10 -18.96 -8.98
CA TYR A 392 19.22 -17.54 -9.34
C TYR A 392 19.67 -16.70 -8.13
N GLU A 393 20.27 -15.56 -8.43
CA GLU A 393 20.56 -14.48 -7.49
C GLU A 393 20.03 -13.16 -8.03
N ILE A 394 19.51 -12.32 -7.13
CA ILE A 394 19.09 -10.97 -7.47
C ILE A 394 20.33 -10.08 -7.44
N VAL A 395 20.71 -9.53 -8.58
CA VAL A 395 21.91 -8.71 -8.72
C VAL A 395 21.65 -7.28 -8.24
N ALA A 396 20.53 -6.70 -8.68
CA ALA A 396 20.15 -5.34 -8.32
C ALA A 396 18.65 -5.14 -8.36
N ILE A 397 18.17 -4.25 -7.48
CA ILE A 397 16.83 -3.71 -7.49
C ILE A 397 16.93 -2.20 -7.30
N ASP A 398 16.41 -1.44 -8.25
CA ASP A 398 16.27 0.01 -8.17
C ASP A 398 14.79 0.37 -8.23
N VAL A 399 14.29 1.10 -7.24
CA VAL A 399 12.88 1.46 -7.08
C VAL A 399 12.72 2.95 -7.01
N VAL A 400 11.80 3.51 -7.79
CA VAL A 400 11.22 4.83 -7.59
C VAL A 400 9.75 4.65 -7.20
N HIS A 401 9.35 5.20 -6.06
CA HIS A 401 7.97 5.08 -5.58
C HIS A 401 7.38 6.43 -5.17
N ASP A 402 6.14 6.67 -5.59
CA ASP A 402 5.38 7.88 -5.32
C ASP A 402 4.63 7.75 -3.99
N VAL A 403 5.16 8.42 -2.97
CA VAL A 403 4.58 8.48 -1.61
C VAL A 403 3.89 9.83 -1.33
N GLY A 404 3.75 10.69 -2.35
CA GLY A 404 3.35 12.06 -2.13
C GLY A 404 4.38 12.79 -1.24
N LYS A 405 3.90 13.64 -0.36
CA LYS A 405 4.75 14.23 0.69
C LYS A 405 4.90 13.21 1.83
N SER A 406 6.06 12.59 1.93
CA SER A 406 6.32 11.57 2.96
C SER A 406 6.09 12.09 4.37
N LEU A 407 5.33 11.36 5.17
CA LEU A 407 5.12 11.63 6.61
C LEU A 407 6.27 11.10 7.47
N SER A 408 7.02 10.12 6.98
CA SER A 408 8.19 9.52 7.62
C SER A 408 9.02 8.77 6.58
N PRO A 409 10.04 9.41 5.99
CA PRO A 409 10.84 8.82 4.91
C PRO A 409 11.47 7.48 5.26
N GLU A 410 11.92 7.29 6.49
CA GLU A 410 12.53 6.03 6.96
C GLU A 410 11.51 4.89 6.99
N ILE A 411 10.32 5.14 7.54
CA ILE A 411 9.23 4.15 7.55
C ILE A 411 8.80 3.86 6.11
N ASP A 412 8.66 4.87 5.26
CA ASP A 412 8.21 4.67 3.89
C ASP A 412 9.21 3.83 3.09
N LYS A 413 10.52 4.09 3.22
CA LYS A 413 11.56 3.24 2.61
C LYS A 413 11.52 1.81 3.12
N GLY A 414 11.48 1.61 4.44
CA GLY A 414 11.39 0.28 5.03
C GLY A 414 10.13 -0.50 4.62
N GLN A 415 9.00 0.20 4.41
CA GLN A 415 7.78 -0.41 3.87
C GLN A 415 7.94 -0.84 2.41
N ILE A 416 8.66 -0.07 1.59
CA ILE A 416 8.97 -0.44 0.19
C ILE A 416 9.88 -1.66 0.18
N GLU A 417 11.01 -1.62 0.88
CA GLU A 417 11.99 -2.71 0.94
C GLU A 417 11.35 -4.02 1.39
N GLY A 418 10.63 -3.99 2.51
CA GLY A 418 9.95 -5.17 3.04
C GLY A 418 8.84 -5.70 2.11
N ALA A 419 8.14 -4.84 1.37
CA ALA A 419 7.12 -5.25 0.41
C ALA A 419 7.74 -5.94 -0.82
N VAL A 420 8.83 -5.40 -1.33
CA VAL A 420 9.55 -5.94 -2.49
C VAL A 420 10.05 -7.35 -2.20
N ILE A 421 10.78 -7.53 -1.08
CA ILE A 421 11.30 -8.84 -0.70
C ILE A 421 10.17 -9.86 -0.46
N GLN A 422 9.09 -9.44 0.21
CA GLN A 422 7.92 -10.30 0.40
C GLN A 422 7.28 -10.71 -0.93
N SER A 423 7.21 -9.81 -1.91
CA SER A 423 6.67 -10.10 -3.24
C SER A 423 7.57 -11.02 -4.05
N ILE A 424 8.88 -10.86 -3.95
CA ILE A 424 9.85 -11.77 -4.57
C ILE A 424 9.63 -13.19 -4.06
N GLY A 425 9.51 -13.35 -2.74
CA GLY A 425 9.20 -14.65 -2.13
C GLY A 425 7.95 -15.28 -2.74
N TRP A 426 6.86 -14.51 -2.79
CA TRP A 426 5.61 -14.97 -3.40
C TRP A 426 5.74 -15.35 -4.88
N ALA A 427 6.47 -14.55 -5.66
CA ALA A 427 6.58 -14.76 -7.10
C ALA A 427 7.56 -15.89 -7.48
N THR A 428 8.43 -16.32 -6.57
CA THR A 428 9.55 -17.23 -6.92
C THR A 428 9.65 -18.49 -6.06
N ILE A 429 9.73 -18.39 -4.72
CA ILE A 429 10.08 -19.53 -3.86
C ILE A 429 8.96 -20.04 -2.95
N GLU A 430 7.99 -19.20 -2.64
CA GLU A 430 6.88 -19.56 -1.76
C GLU A 430 5.86 -20.41 -2.48
N GLN A 431 5.94 -21.73 -2.34
CA GLN A 431 5.05 -22.67 -2.98
C GLN A 431 4.27 -23.52 -1.98
N LEU A 432 2.95 -23.47 -2.05
CA LEU A 432 2.06 -24.41 -1.38
C LEU A 432 1.81 -25.60 -2.29
N ARG A 433 2.24 -26.78 -1.86
CA ARG A 433 2.09 -28.02 -2.62
C ARG A 433 1.00 -28.89 -2.03
N TYR A 434 0.22 -29.47 -2.92
CA TYR A 434 -0.86 -30.42 -2.58
C TYR A 434 -0.65 -31.72 -3.32
N ALA A 435 -0.99 -32.84 -2.68
CA ALA A 435 -1.08 -34.14 -3.32
C ALA A 435 -2.35 -34.21 -4.22
N PRO A 436 -2.45 -35.16 -5.15
CA PRO A 436 -3.64 -35.34 -5.99
C PRO A 436 -4.94 -35.53 -5.21
N ASP A 437 -4.88 -36.05 -4.00
CA ASP A 437 -6.02 -36.24 -3.09
C ASP A 437 -6.38 -34.94 -2.32
N GLY A 438 -5.69 -33.85 -2.56
CA GLY A 438 -5.89 -32.54 -1.89
C GLY A 438 -5.18 -32.39 -0.55
N LYS A 439 -4.40 -33.37 -0.10
CA LYS A 439 -3.62 -33.28 1.13
C LYS A 439 -2.48 -32.29 0.95
N MET A 440 -2.35 -31.33 1.89
CA MET A 440 -1.23 -30.40 1.89
C MET A 440 0.09 -31.12 2.16
N LEU A 441 1.07 -30.90 1.29
CA LEU A 441 2.44 -31.43 1.40
C LEU A 441 3.40 -30.39 2.01
N SER A 442 3.01 -29.12 2.04
CA SER A 442 3.83 -28.06 2.62
C SER A 442 3.75 -28.07 4.15
N SER A 443 4.89 -27.82 4.79
CA SER A 443 5.07 -27.75 6.23
C SER A 443 6.01 -26.57 6.58
N ALA A 444 6.21 -26.27 7.83
CA ALA A 444 7.16 -25.26 8.29
C ALA A 444 8.60 -25.49 7.76
N ASN A 445 8.97 -26.75 7.51
CA ASN A 445 10.31 -27.09 7.01
C ASN A 445 10.43 -27.00 5.48
N SER A 446 9.33 -27.18 4.75
CA SER A 446 9.32 -27.23 3.28
C SER A 446 8.82 -25.93 2.61
N TYR A 447 8.06 -25.11 3.32
CA TYR A 447 7.62 -23.79 2.85
C TYR A 447 8.74 -22.77 3.08
N LYS A 448 9.38 -22.36 1.98
CA LYS A 448 10.51 -21.43 2.04
C LYS A 448 10.03 -20.01 1.89
N ILE A 449 10.58 -19.12 2.72
CA ILE A 449 10.39 -17.66 2.63
C ILE A 449 11.74 -16.99 2.41
N PRO A 450 11.79 -15.79 1.82
CA PRO A 450 13.03 -15.04 1.68
C PRO A 450 13.69 -14.80 3.05
N ASP A 451 14.97 -15.06 3.14
CA ASP A 451 15.82 -14.70 4.27
C ASP A 451 16.68 -13.47 3.92
N ILE A 452 17.57 -13.07 4.81
CA ILE A 452 18.43 -11.90 4.58
C ILE A 452 19.36 -12.04 3.37
N LYS A 453 19.63 -13.25 2.92
CA LYS A 453 20.49 -13.52 1.75
C LYS A 453 19.78 -13.26 0.43
N PHE A 454 18.44 -13.21 0.45
CA PHE A 454 17.63 -12.80 -0.69
C PHE A 454 17.67 -11.29 -0.97
N VAL A 455 18.12 -10.50 0.00
CA VAL A 455 18.26 -9.06 -0.19
C VAL A 455 19.50 -8.81 -1.05
N PRO A 456 19.35 -8.23 -2.25
CA PRO A 456 20.51 -7.95 -3.09
C PRO A 456 21.39 -6.88 -2.45
N LYS A 457 22.70 -6.94 -2.74
CA LYS A 457 23.65 -5.91 -2.27
C LYS A 457 23.33 -4.52 -2.82
N ASN A 458 22.80 -4.47 -4.04
CA ASN A 458 22.39 -3.26 -4.72
C ASN A 458 20.88 -3.13 -4.66
N PHE A 459 20.36 -2.67 -3.54
CA PHE A 459 18.94 -2.39 -3.36
C PHE A 459 18.75 -0.90 -3.05
N ASN A 460 18.29 -0.15 -4.03
CA ASN A 460 18.12 1.30 -3.94
C ASN A 460 16.64 1.67 -3.98
N VAL A 461 16.19 2.43 -2.98
CA VAL A 461 14.83 2.96 -2.90
C VAL A 461 14.86 4.48 -2.92
N MET A 462 14.20 5.05 -3.91
CA MET A 462 14.01 6.49 -4.07
C MET A 462 12.54 6.84 -3.94
N LEU A 463 12.24 7.86 -3.17
CA LEU A 463 10.90 8.45 -3.09
C LEU A 463 10.80 9.53 -4.19
N LEU A 464 9.70 9.50 -4.96
CA LEU A 464 9.49 10.46 -6.04
C LEU A 464 9.38 11.87 -5.47
N GLU A 465 10.25 12.77 -5.89
CA GLU A 465 10.24 14.16 -5.46
C GLU A 465 9.11 14.97 -6.08
N ASN A 466 8.73 16.06 -5.44
CA ASN A 466 7.70 16.99 -5.91
C ASN A 466 6.39 16.31 -6.32
N SER A 467 6.00 15.31 -5.54
CA SER A 467 4.72 14.61 -5.67
C SER A 467 3.81 15.01 -4.52
N GLU A 468 2.67 15.60 -4.85
CA GLU A 468 1.66 16.01 -3.88
C GLU A 468 0.34 15.31 -4.13
N ASN A 469 -0.37 14.98 -3.07
CA ASN A 469 -1.67 14.34 -3.13
C ASN A 469 -2.70 15.10 -2.27
N PRO A 470 -3.52 15.98 -2.84
CA PRO A 470 -4.50 16.74 -2.08
C PRO A 470 -5.67 15.87 -1.53
N TYR A 471 -5.73 14.61 -1.90
CA TYR A 471 -6.81 13.69 -1.49
C TYR A 471 -6.49 12.92 -0.20
N ALA A 472 -5.28 13.05 0.33
CA ALA A 472 -4.87 12.40 1.57
C ALA A 472 -4.24 13.38 2.57
N VAL A 473 -4.08 12.93 3.80
CA VAL A 473 -3.55 13.73 4.90
C VAL A 473 -2.15 14.26 4.57
N CYS A 474 -1.95 15.55 4.79
CA CYS A 474 -0.67 16.24 4.56
C CYS A 474 -0.06 16.01 3.16
N ASN A 475 -0.88 15.83 2.13
CA ASN A 475 -0.47 15.53 0.76
C ASN A 475 0.34 14.23 0.58
N SER A 476 0.23 13.28 1.52
CA SER A 476 0.92 11.98 1.46
C SER A 476 0.22 10.99 0.52
N LYS A 477 0.85 9.84 0.28
CA LYS A 477 0.22 8.67 -0.34
C LYS A 477 0.47 7.42 0.48
N ALA A 478 -0.46 6.49 0.40
CA ALA A 478 -0.39 5.20 1.08
C ALA A 478 0.77 4.35 0.56
N ILE A 479 1.45 3.65 1.48
CA ILE A 479 2.67 2.87 1.21
C ILE A 479 2.55 1.40 1.64
N GLY A 480 1.41 1.01 2.23
CA GLY A 480 1.29 -0.33 2.83
C GLY A 480 1.32 -1.47 1.82
N GLU A 481 0.59 -1.37 0.71
CA GLU A 481 0.42 -2.42 -0.29
C GLU A 481 1.05 -2.12 -1.65
N PRO A 482 1.03 -0.86 -2.17
CA PRO A 482 1.48 -0.59 -3.53
C PRO A 482 2.89 -1.09 -3.87
N PRO A 483 3.90 -1.00 -2.98
CA PRO A 483 5.25 -1.44 -3.30
C PRO A 483 5.39 -2.95 -3.51
N PHE A 484 4.40 -3.74 -3.10
CA PHE A 484 4.42 -5.19 -3.33
C PHE A 484 4.52 -5.56 -4.82
N ILE A 485 4.00 -4.72 -5.71
CA ILE A 485 4.02 -4.96 -7.16
C ILE A 485 5.45 -4.99 -7.71
N HIS A 486 6.37 -4.19 -7.17
CA HIS A 486 7.76 -4.13 -7.65
C HIS A 486 8.47 -5.49 -7.63
N GLY A 487 8.17 -6.34 -6.63
CA GLY A 487 8.83 -7.65 -6.51
C GLY A 487 8.49 -8.66 -7.61
N LEU A 488 7.44 -8.39 -8.43
CA LEU A 488 7.18 -9.16 -9.65
C LEU A 488 8.36 -9.12 -10.62
N GLY A 489 9.19 -8.08 -10.53
CA GLY A 489 10.38 -7.90 -11.36
C GLY A 489 11.32 -9.11 -11.31
N ALA A 490 11.47 -9.77 -10.17
CA ALA A 490 12.33 -10.95 -10.05
C ALA A 490 11.85 -12.10 -10.95
N TYR A 491 10.54 -12.37 -10.98
CA TYR A 491 9.95 -13.41 -11.83
C TYR A 491 10.18 -13.10 -13.32
N PHE A 492 9.85 -11.88 -13.76
CA PHE A 492 9.97 -11.52 -15.17
C PHE A 492 11.42 -11.35 -15.63
N ALA A 493 12.34 -10.97 -14.73
CA ALA A 493 13.77 -10.97 -15.04
C ALA A 493 14.36 -12.40 -15.15
N ILE A 494 13.86 -13.36 -14.35
CA ILE A 494 14.21 -14.78 -14.52
C ILE A 494 13.67 -15.29 -15.86
N LEU A 495 12.44 -14.95 -16.21
CA LEU A 495 11.82 -15.35 -17.48
C LEU A 495 12.56 -14.77 -18.70
N ASP A 496 13.13 -13.58 -18.58
CA ASP A 496 13.94 -12.93 -19.62
C ASP A 496 15.26 -13.68 -19.94
N VAL A 497 15.70 -14.57 -19.04
CA VAL A 497 16.87 -15.45 -19.26
C VAL A 497 16.49 -16.72 -20.05
N LEU A 498 15.26 -17.21 -19.89
CA LEU A 498 14.80 -18.52 -20.40
C LEU A 498 14.31 -18.44 -21.84
#